data_2cb9d73b2f9655425bd5f080b87f5905
#
_entry.id   2cb9d73b2f9655425bd5f080b87f5905
#
_cell.length_a   1.000
_cell.length_b   1.000
_cell.length_c   1.000
_cell.angle_alpha   90.00
_cell.angle_beta   90.00
_cell.angle_gamma   90.00
#
_symmetry.space_group_name_H-M   'P 1'
#
loop_
_entity.id
_entity.type
_entity.pdbx_description
1 polymer ?
#
loop_
_entity_poly.entity_id
_entity_poly.type
_entity_poly.pdbx_seq_one_letter_code
_entity_poly.pdbx_strand_id
1 'polypeptide(L)'
;MSNYASLERYIPLVEFMGKICGKNYEIILHDVSTPERSVIAACNEHLSGRRVGDPMTELAKELLRTGAYKEHDYVANYEGRTRGGKRFVSSTYFIKEKGHLVGLICVNHDVEDILVLSEHLSNLLHSFSLPQEEESSAYTE
;
A
#
# COMPACT_ATOMS: atom_id res chain seq x y z
N MET A 1 -16.59 -19.41 -0.44
CA MET A 1 -17.43 -18.56 0.44
C MET A 1 -16.75 -17.25 0.70
N SER A 2 -17.50 -16.17 0.64
CA SER A 2 -16.99 -14.82 0.93
C SER A 2 -16.72 -14.64 2.43
N ASN A 3 -15.68 -13.88 2.75
CA ASN A 3 -15.36 -13.45 4.11
C ASN A 3 -15.97 -12.08 4.44
N TYR A 4 -16.91 -11.61 3.63
CA TYR A 4 -17.46 -10.26 3.78
C TYR A 4 -17.99 -9.97 5.19
N ALA A 5 -18.73 -10.90 5.76
CA ALA A 5 -19.30 -10.72 7.10
C ALA A 5 -18.22 -10.50 8.17
N SER A 6 -17.07 -11.15 8.03
CA SER A 6 -15.92 -10.97 8.93
C SER A 6 -15.17 -9.67 8.69
N LEU A 7 -15.20 -9.18 7.45
CA LEU A 7 -14.41 -8.02 7.02
C LEU A 7 -15.17 -6.71 7.07
N GLU A 8 -16.50 -6.77 7.07
CA GLU A 8 -17.36 -5.58 7.04
C GLU A 8 -17.02 -4.57 8.14
N ARG A 9 -16.66 -5.03 9.32
CA ARG A 9 -16.30 -4.17 10.45
C ARG A 9 -15.05 -3.32 10.20
N TYR A 10 -14.21 -3.69 9.22
CA TYR A 10 -13.02 -2.93 8.87
C TYR A 10 -13.28 -1.82 7.87
N ILE A 11 -14.47 -1.75 7.28
CA ILE A 11 -14.82 -0.69 6.31
C ILE A 11 -14.72 0.69 6.95
N PRO A 12 -15.29 0.95 8.14
CA PRO A 12 -15.12 2.26 8.78
C PRO A 12 -13.66 2.59 9.09
N LEU A 13 -12.84 1.59 9.41
CA LEU A 13 -11.41 1.79 9.66
C LEU A 13 -10.69 2.27 8.39
N VAL A 14 -11.00 1.66 7.24
CA VAL A 14 -10.45 2.07 5.94
C VAL A 14 -10.82 3.52 5.63
N GLU A 15 -12.08 3.90 5.83
CA GLU A 15 -12.54 5.27 5.63
C GLU A 15 -11.82 6.25 6.56
N PHE A 16 -11.69 5.89 7.81
CA PHE A 16 -10.97 6.68 8.81
C PHE A 16 -9.52 6.89 8.40
N MET A 17 -8.83 5.83 8.02
CA MET A 17 -7.42 5.91 7.60
C MET A 17 -7.26 6.80 6.37
N GLY A 18 -8.14 6.68 5.39
CA GLY A 18 -8.12 7.54 4.21
C GLY A 18 -8.30 9.01 4.54
N LYS A 19 -9.11 9.32 5.53
CA LYS A 19 -9.33 10.71 5.98
C LYS A 19 -8.12 11.30 6.66
N ILE A 20 -7.51 10.56 7.58
CA ILE A 20 -6.38 11.10 8.37
C ILE A 20 -5.07 11.10 7.62
N CYS A 21 -4.87 10.17 6.68
CA CYS A 21 -3.64 10.10 5.90
C CYS A 21 -3.62 11.08 4.73
N GLY A 22 -4.78 11.46 4.22
CA GLY A 22 -4.89 12.43 3.13
C GLY A 22 -4.79 11.80 1.75
N LYS A 23 -4.87 12.66 0.74
CA LYS A 23 -5.07 12.27 -0.67
C LYS A 23 -3.94 11.48 -1.32
N ASN A 24 -2.74 11.48 -0.72
CA ASN A 24 -1.59 10.75 -1.26
C ASN A 24 -1.50 9.31 -0.75
N TYR A 25 -2.46 8.90 0.06
CA TYR A 25 -2.55 7.54 0.58
C TYR A 25 -3.82 6.87 0.05
N GLU A 26 -3.66 5.72 -0.56
CA GLU A 26 -4.77 4.87 -0.96
C GLU A 26 -4.88 3.72 0.04
N ILE A 27 -6.09 3.45 0.51
CA ILE A 27 -6.33 2.34 1.42
C ILE A 27 -7.35 1.41 0.78
N ILE A 28 -7.01 0.14 0.65
CA ILE A 28 -7.86 -0.89 0.04
C ILE A 28 -8.02 -2.05 1.00
N LEU A 29 -9.26 -2.48 1.18
CA LEU A 29 -9.60 -3.69 1.92
C LEU A 29 -9.93 -4.80 0.93
N HIS A 30 -9.19 -5.90 1.00
CA HIS A 30 -9.38 -7.07 0.15
C HIS A 30 -9.96 -8.24 0.91
N ASP A 31 -10.86 -8.95 0.27
CA ASP A 31 -11.30 -10.29 0.66
C ASP A 31 -10.48 -11.31 -0.11
N VAL A 32 -9.66 -12.09 0.57
CA VAL A 32 -8.75 -13.03 -0.10
C VAL A 32 -9.47 -14.27 -0.65
N SER A 33 -10.71 -14.52 -0.24
CA SER A 33 -11.49 -15.66 -0.73
C SER A 33 -12.08 -15.45 -2.12
N THR A 34 -12.11 -14.20 -2.59
CA THR A 34 -12.69 -13.83 -3.88
C THR A 34 -11.73 -12.98 -4.70
N PRO A 35 -10.58 -13.56 -5.19
CA PRO A 35 -9.55 -12.77 -5.88
C PRO A 35 -10.02 -12.00 -7.10
N GLU A 36 -11.03 -12.51 -7.80
CA GLU A 36 -11.62 -11.89 -9.01
C GLU A 36 -12.46 -10.65 -8.70
N ARG A 37 -12.84 -10.45 -7.44
CA ARG A 37 -13.58 -9.27 -6.97
C ARG A 37 -13.23 -8.98 -5.51
N SER A 38 -11.96 -8.95 -5.20
CA SER A 38 -11.48 -8.90 -3.82
C SER A 38 -11.67 -7.55 -3.13
N VAL A 39 -11.76 -6.46 -3.89
CA VAL A 39 -11.88 -5.12 -3.32
C VAL A 39 -13.26 -4.92 -2.74
N ILE A 40 -13.36 -4.79 -1.41
CA ILE A 40 -14.64 -4.57 -0.72
C ILE A 40 -14.77 -3.17 -0.13
N ALA A 41 -13.65 -2.45 0.01
CA ALA A 41 -13.64 -1.04 0.37
C ALA A 41 -12.37 -0.39 -0.18
N ALA A 42 -12.46 0.86 -0.59
CA ALA A 42 -11.32 1.63 -1.07
C ALA A 42 -11.51 3.09 -0.69
N CYS A 43 -10.42 3.74 -0.29
CA CYS A 43 -10.40 5.17 0.00
C CYS A 43 -9.25 5.80 -0.78
N ASN A 44 -9.51 6.97 -1.37
CA ASN A 44 -8.57 7.67 -2.25
C ASN A 44 -8.18 6.81 -3.47
N GLU A 45 -9.13 6.09 -4.00
CA GLU A 45 -8.98 5.15 -5.12
C GLU A 45 -8.53 5.80 -6.43
N HIS A 46 -8.56 7.14 -6.52
CA HIS A 46 -8.05 7.86 -7.69
C HIS A 46 -6.56 7.57 -7.95
N LEU A 47 -5.82 7.13 -6.94
CA LEU A 47 -4.39 6.85 -7.08
C LEU A 47 -4.12 5.62 -7.96
N SER A 48 -4.89 4.55 -7.82
CA SER A 48 -4.74 3.33 -8.63
C SER A 48 -5.90 3.08 -9.57
N GLY A 49 -7.03 3.75 -9.38
CA GLY A 49 -8.26 3.53 -10.12
C GLY A 49 -9.05 2.29 -9.68
N ARG A 50 -8.64 1.64 -8.60
CA ARG A 50 -9.36 0.47 -8.08
C ARG A 50 -10.68 0.88 -7.46
N ARG A 51 -11.71 0.06 -7.68
CA ARG A 51 -13.06 0.28 -7.15
C ARG A 51 -13.54 -0.96 -6.44
N VAL A 52 -14.55 -0.79 -5.58
CA VAL A 52 -15.24 -1.93 -4.97
C VAL A 52 -15.72 -2.88 -6.06
N GLY A 53 -15.43 -4.16 -5.89
CA GLY A 53 -15.76 -5.21 -6.87
C GLY A 53 -14.64 -5.53 -7.85
N ASP A 54 -13.57 -4.77 -7.86
CA ASP A 54 -12.41 -5.03 -8.72
C ASP A 54 -11.60 -6.24 -8.23
N PRO A 55 -10.84 -6.86 -9.14
CA PRO A 55 -9.98 -7.96 -8.77
C PRO A 55 -8.80 -7.52 -7.91
N MET A 56 -8.16 -8.48 -7.28
CA MET A 56 -6.96 -8.26 -6.47
C MET A 56 -5.84 -7.68 -7.32
N THR A 57 -5.12 -6.71 -6.75
CA THR A 57 -3.97 -6.11 -7.41
C THR A 57 -2.83 -7.13 -7.55
N GLU A 58 -1.98 -6.93 -8.56
CA GLU A 58 -0.81 -7.79 -8.77
C GLU A 58 0.13 -7.74 -7.55
N LEU A 59 0.28 -6.56 -6.95
CA LEU A 59 1.10 -6.39 -5.75
C LEU A 59 0.58 -7.23 -4.58
N ALA A 60 -0.74 -7.21 -4.36
CA ALA A 60 -1.36 -8.02 -3.31
C ALA A 60 -1.22 -9.52 -3.59
N LYS A 61 -1.39 -9.94 -4.84
CA LYS A 61 -1.19 -11.34 -5.24
C LYS A 61 0.25 -11.80 -4.98
N GLU A 62 1.21 -10.96 -5.34
CA GLU A 62 2.62 -11.27 -5.13
C GLU A 62 2.94 -11.42 -3.66
N LEU A 63 2.42 -10.51 -2.84
CA LEU A 63 2.61 -10.56 -1.39
C LEU A 63 2.03 -11.84 -0.79
N LEU A 64 0.85 -12.27 -1.24
CA LEU A 64 0.26 -13.53 -0.81
C LEU A 64 1.12 -14.73 -1.21
N ARG A 65 1.71 -14.69 -2.39
CA ARG A 65 2.58 -15.75 -2.89
C ARG A 65 3.80 -15.93 -2.00
N THR A 66 4.34 -14.89 -1.39
CA THR A 66 5.49 -14.96 -0.49
C THR A 66 5.20 -15.74 0.78
N GLY A 67 3.94 -15.85 1.19
CA GLY A 67 3.57 -16.51 2.43
C GLY A 67 3.91 -15.72 3.69
N ALA A 68 4.24 -14.44 3.58
CA ALA A 68 4.64 -13.61 4.71
C ALA A 68 3.58 -13.57 5.82
N TYR A 69 2.30 -13.68 5.46
CA TYR A 69 1.20 -13.69 6.42
C TYR A 69 1.26 -14.84 7.42
N LYS A 70 1.98 -15.91 7.11
CA LYS A 70 2.10 -17.09 8.00
C LYS A 70 2.91 -16.79 9.25
N GLU A 71 3.86 -15.86 9.15
CA GLU A 71 4.80 -15.54 10.22
C GLU A 71 4.70 -14.12 10.74
N HIS A 72 3.97 -13.24 10.02
CA HIS A 72 3.88 -11.82 10.34
C HIS A 72 2.44 -11.35 10.39
N ASP A 73 2.17 -10.33 11.19
CA ASP A 73 0.87 -9.66 11.22
C ASP A 73 0.74 -8.62 10.13
N TYR A 74 1.85 -8.08 9.67
CA TYR A 74 1.89 -7.06 8.61
C TYR A 74 3.27 -7.05 7.94
N VAL A 75 3.32 -6.43 6.77
CA VAL A 75 4.57 -6.05 6.09
C VAL A 75 4.47 -4.56 5.79
N ALA A 76 5.44 -3.78 6.23
CA ALA A 76 5.39 -2.33 6.10
C ALA A 76 6.52 -1.79 5.23
N ASN A 77 6.21 -0.70 4.52
CA ASN A 77 7.19 0.12 3.81
C ASN A 77 7.99 -0.65 2.75
N TYR A 78 7.30 -1.40 1.90
CA TYR A 78 7.92 -2.05 0.76
C TYR A 78 7.62 -1.25 -0.52
N GLU A 79 8.51 -1.32 -1.49
CA GLU A 79 8.35 -0.61 -2.75
C GLU A 79 7.35 -1.33 -3.65
N GLY A 80 6.41 -0.57 -4.21
CA GLY A 80 5.46 -1.05 -5.19
C GLY A 80 5.40 -0.13 -6.40
N ARG A 81 4.96 -0.66 -7.55
CA ARG A 81 4.76 0.12 -8.77
C ARG A 81 3.44 -0.25 -9.41
N THR A 82 2.79 0.75 -10.01
CA THR A 82 1.65 0.52 -10.88
C THR A 82 2.14 0.13 -12.28
N ARG A 83 1.22 -0.30 -13.15
CA ARG A 83 1.52 -0.56 -14.56
C ARG A 83 2.11 0.66 -15.26
N GLY A 84 1.69 1.86 -14.87
CA GLY A 84 2.22 3.10 -15.43
C GLY A 84 3.59 3.51 -14.89
N GLY A 85 4.21 2.69 -14.06
CA GLY A 85 5.51 2.96 -13.47
C GLY A 85 5.48 3.91 -12.27
N LYS A 86 4.29 4.30 -11.79
CA LYS A 86 4.12 5.13 -10.61
C LYS A 86 4.59 4.37 -9.37
N ARG A 87 5.46 5.00 -8.58
CA ARG A 87 6.03 4.37 -7.40
C ARG A 87 5.21 4.66 -6.17
N PHE A 88 5.00 3.61 -5.38
CA PHE A 88 4.36 3.70 -4.07
C PHE A 88 5.27 3.12 -3.01
N VAL A 89 5.15 3.62 -1.80
CA VAL A 89 5.58 2.91 -0.61
C VAL A 89 4.33 2.23 -0.06
N SER A 90 4.35 0.92 -0.01
CA SER A 90 3.18 0.11 0.33
C SER A 90 3.36 -0.60 1.65
N SER A 91 2.24 -0.83 2.32
CA SER A 91 2.19 -1.59 3.57
C SER A 91 0.92 -2.42 3.57
N THR A 92 0.99 -3.63 4.09
CA THR A 92 -0.15 -4.54 4.12
C THR A 92 -0.30 -5.16 5.49
N TYR A 93 -1.49 -5.03 6.05
CA TYR A 93 -1.89 -5.69 7.28
C TYR A 93 -2.68 -6.95 6.94
N PHE A 94 -2.32 -8.06 7.57
CA PHE A 94 -2.97 -9.35 7.36
C PHE A 94 -4.08 -9.55 8.37
N ILE A 95 -5.32 -9.59 7.89
CA ILE A 95 -6.49 -9.85 8.74
C ILE A 95 -6.67 -11.35 8.87
N LYS A 96 -6.54 -11.86 10.07
CA LYS A 96 -6.66 -13.28 10.36
C LYS A 96 -7.80 -13.54 11.33
N GLU A 97 -8.48 -14.66 11.14
CA GLU A 97 -9.46 -15.18 12.09
C GLU A 97 -9.12 -16.64 12.37
N LYS A 98 -9.00 -16.97 13.65
CA LYS A 98 -8.64 -18.33 14.10
C LYS A 98 -7.41 -18.87 13.37
N GLY A 99 -6.41 -18.00 13.16
CA GLY A 99 -5.17 -18.35 12.48
C GLY A 99 -5.23 -18.40 10.95
N HIS A 100 -6.40 -18.16 10.35
CA HIS A 100 -6.57 -18.17 8.90
C HIS A 100 -6.63 -16.76 8.34
N LEU A 101 -5.93 -16.54 7.24
CA LEU A 101 -5.98 -15.27 6.54
C LEU A 101 -7.35 -15.11 5.87
N VAL A 102 -8.05 -14.02 6.18
CA VAL A 102 -9.36 -13.72 5.60
C VAL A 102 -9.35 -12.47 4.74
N GLY A 103 -8.46 -11.52 5.00
CA GLY A 103 -8.40 -10.27 4.24
C GLY A 103 -7.08 -9.56 4.38
N LEU A 104 -6.95 -8.49 3.60
CA LEU A 104 -5.79 -7.59 3.61
C LEU A 104 -6.27 -6.15 3.71
N ILE A 105 -5.57 -5.34 4.49
CA ILE A 105 -5.65 -3.88 4.36
C ILE A 105 -4.35 -3.44 3.73
N CYS A 106 -4.44 -2.92 2.50
CA CYS A 106 -3.29 -2.42 1.77
C CYS A 106 -3.28 -0.89 1.83
N VAL A 107 -2.17 -0.32 2.27
CA VAL A 107 -1.96 1.12 2.32
C VAL A 107 -0.88 1.46 1.31
N ASN A 108 -1.21 2.25 0.31
CA ASN A 108 -0.30 2.63 -0.76
C ASN A 108 -0.06 4.14 -0.68
N HIS A 109 1.17 4.53 -0.35
CA HIS A 109 1.57 5.92 -0.27
C HIS A 109 2.21 6.35 -1.60
N ASP A 110 1.57 7.28 -2.29
CA ASP A 110 2.12 7.89 -3.50
C ASP A 110 3.25 8.84 -3.11
N VAL A 111 4.47 8.49 -3.50
CA VAL A 111 5.67 9.25 -3.13
C VAL A 111 6.27 10.04 -4.31
N GLU A 112 5.57 10.13 -5.43
CA GLU A 112 6.08 10.83 -6.62
C GLU A 112 6.48 12.29 -6.32
N ASP A 113 5.64 13.04 -5.62
CA ASP A 113 5.93 14.43 -5.29
C ASP A 113 7.17 14.56 -4.39
N ILE A 114 7.32 13.65 -3.43
CA ILE A 114 8.50 13.61 -2.55
C ILE A 114 9.76 13.36 -3.36
N LEU A 115 9.71 12.44 -4.31
CA LEU A 115 10.85 12.09 -5.16
C LEU A 115 11.24 13.23 -6.09
N VAL A 116 10.25 13.89 -6.69
CA VAL A 116 10.47 15.08 -7.54
C VAL A 116 11.10 16.20 -6.74
N LEU A 117 10.59 16.48 -5.55
CA LEU A 117 11.13 17.51 -4.66
C LEU A 117 12.58 17.18 -4.25
N SER A 118 12.87 15.93 -3.93
CA SER A 118 14.21 15.47 -3.59
C SER A 118 15.17 15.68 -4.75
N GLU A 119 14.75 15.38 -5.98
CA GLU A 119 15.56 15.59 -7.19
C GLU A 119 15.84 17.08 -7.41
N HIS A 120 14.84 17.94 -7.28
CA HIS A 120 15.01 19.38 -7.40
C HIS A 120 15.98 19.93 -6.37
N LEU A 121 15.88 19.47 -5.12
CA LEU A 121 16.80 19.87 -4.06
C LEU A 121 18.22 19.42 -4.36
N SER A 122 18.40 18.20 -4.82
CA SER A 122 19.69 17.65 -5.24
C SER A 122 20.33 18.50 -6.34
N ASN A 123 19.55 18.83 -7.38
CA ASN A 123 20.03 19.67 -8.48
C ASN A 123 20.42 21.07 -8.00
N LEU A 124 19.66 21.63 -7.08
CA LEU A 124 19.96 22.94 -6.51
C LEU A 124 21.27 22.93 -5.72
N LEU A 125 21.48 21.90 -4.89
CA LEU A 125 22.73 21.71 -4.14
C LEU A 125 23.92 21.56 -5.10
N HIS A 126 23.76 20.82 -6.19
CA HIS A 126 24.78 20.66 -7.22
C HIS A 126 25.13 21.99 -7.89
N SER A 127 24.13 22.85 -8.17
CA SER A 127 24.36 24.14 -8.82
C SER A 127 25.20 25.10 -7.96
N PHE A 128 25.18 24.92 -6.65
CA PHE A 128 26.02 25.68 -5.70
C PHE A 128 27.33 24.97 -5.37
N SER A 129 27.62 23.84 -5.99
CA SER A 129 28.80 23.02 -5.68
C SER A 129 28.87 22.59 -4.23
N LEU A 130 27.70 22.48 -3.58
CA LEU A 130 27.63 21.99 -2.21
C LEU A 130 27.70 20.46 -2.19
N PRO A 131 28.50 19.87 -1.30
CA PRO A 131 28.53 18.43 -1.15
C PRO A 131 27.16 17.93 -0.62
N GLN A 132 26.66 16.87 -1.23
CA GLN A 132 25.53 16.13 -0.69
C GLN A 132 26.06 15.16 0.37
N GLU A 133 25.32 15.03 1.45
CA GLU A 133 25.56 13.91 2.35
C GLU A 133 25.17 12.62 1.62
N GLU A 134 26.04 11.60 1.69
CA GLU A 134 25.68 10.29 1.22
C GLU A 134 24.43 9.83 1.99
N GLU A 135 23.41 9.43 1.25
CA GLU A 135 22.26 8.78 1.87
C GLU A 135 22.76 7.58 2.66
N SER A 136 22.78 7.71 3.97
CA SER A 136 22.80 6.52 4.79
C SER A 136 21.54 5.77 4.41
N SER A 137 21.71 4.58 3.91
CA SER A 137 20.58 3.74 3.55
C SER A 137 19.63 3.68 4.75
N ALA A 138 18.47 4.30 4.61
CA ALA A 138 17.43 4.30 5.64
C ALA A 138 16.91 2.89 5.94
N TYR A 139 17.44 1.92 5.25
CA TYR A 139 17.02 0.52 5.30
C TYR A 139 18.08 -0.38 5.92
N THR A 140 19.18 0.17 6.36
CA THR A 140 20.25 -0.58 7.03
C THR A 140 20.03 -0.57 8.53
N GLU A 141 18.98 -1.12 8.96
CA GLU A 141 18.79 -1.33 10.39
C GLU A 141 18.61 -2.79 10.71
#